data_23804069703d7f0cf4492b2f00dfc4f0
#
_entry.id   23804069703d7f0cf4492b2f00dfc4f0
#
_cell.length_a   1.000
_cell.length_b   1.000
_cell.length_c   1.000
_cell.angle_alpha   90.00
_cell.angle_beta   90.00
_cell.angle_gamma   90.00
#
_symmetry.space_group_name_H-M   'P 1'
#
loop_
_entity.id
_entity.type
_entity.pdbx_description
1 polymer ?
#
loop_
_entity_poly.entity_id
_entity_poly.type
_entity_poly.pdbx_seq_one_letter_code
_entity_poly.pdbx_strand_id
1 'polypeptide(L)'
;LDRCDETVRLLEKLPRLFGNLEVIEEAEKLASSNEMKMAIARVKEMYETIETLGYGSYISIDLGMIQHLDYYTGVIFKGYIYEIGEEIVSGGRYDELIGNFGEMLPAVGLAVQVNQIVKALQEQQEPYERNQIDIVIHYELNRLAEAERLRNLLRKDGKNAWLSLFSNLSDTFQFARKNKIGTVVEAKNEYLVEYVWNEKWVVQKEGEASCVTFKLR
;
A
#
# COMPACT_ATOMS: atom_id res chain seq x y z
N LEU A 1 -14.35 47.25 5.34
CA LEU A 1 -12.88 47.29 5.60
C LEU A 1 -12.45 46.14 6.53
N ASP A 2 -13.26 45.84 7.58
CA ASP A 2 -12.88 44.84 8.61
C ASP A 2 -12.72 43.36 8.09
N ARG A 3 -13.58 42.91 7.15
CA ARG A 3 -13.48 41.58 6.59
C ARG A 3 -12.22 41.30 5.77
N CYS A 4 -11.66 42.34 5.14
CA CYS A 4 -10.42 42.23 4.37
C CYS A 4 -9.22 42.01 5.30
N ASP A 5 -9.19 42.68 6.44
CA ASP A 5 -8.12 42.56 7.42
C ASP A 5 -8.10 41.20 8.14
N GLU A 6 -9.26 40.60 8.45
CA GLU A 6 -9.33 39.26 9.06
C GLU A 6 -8.87 38.17 8.08
N THR A 7 -9.28 38.25 6.82
CA THR A 7 -8.86 37.30 5.78
C THR A 7 -7.35 37.38 5.53
N VAL A 8 -6.78 38.58 5.49
CA VAL A 8 -5.33 38.79 5.33
C VAL A 8 -4.58 38.17 6.50
N ARG A 9 -5.01 38.45 7.74
CA ARG A 9 -4.37 37.88 8.96
C ARG A 9 -4.43 36.36 8.97
N LEU A 10 -5.52 35.77 8.52
CA LEU A 10 -5.63 34.32 8.41
C LEU A 10 -4.65 33.75 7.38
N LEU A 11 -4.59 34.33 6.18
CA LEU A 11 -3.67 33.91 5.13
C LEU A 11 -2.20 34.03 5.52
N GLU A 12 -1.85 35.07 6.30
CA GLU A 12 -0.50 35.24 6.83
C GLU A 12 -0.11 34.19 7.90
N LYS A 13 -1.10 33.68 8.63
CA LYS A 13 -0.90 32.66 9.68
C LYS A 13 -0.93 31.23 9.17
N LEU A 14 -1.75 30.93 8.17
CA LEU A 14 -1.93 29.57 7.64
C LEU A 14 -0.61 28.81 7.39
N PRO A 15 0.42 29.38 6.75
CA PRO A 15 1.68 28.68 6.52
C PRO A 15 2.48 28.37 7.80
N ARG A 16 2.10 28.96 8.93
CA ARG A 16 2.73 28.74 10.23
C ARG A 16 1.96 27.75 11.11
N LEU A 17 0.76 27.37 10.70
CA LEU A 17 -0.07 26.41 11.40
C LEU A 17 0.39 24.99 11.05
N PHE A 18 1.57 24.63 11.52
CA PHE A 18 2.20 23.33 11.36
C PHE A 18 2.61 22.77 12.73
N GLY A 19 2.23 21.54 13.07
CA GLY A 19 2.60 20.89 14.33
C GLY A 19 1.59 19.84 14.78
N ASN A 20 1.34 19.82 16.09
CA ASN A 20 0.46 18.86 16.74
C ASN A 20 -0.92 19.46 17.06
N LEU A 21 -1.58 18.96 18.11
CA LEU A 21 -2.92 19.38 18.53
C LEU A 21 -3.02 20.88 18.82
N GLU A 22 -1.95 21.52 19.30
CA GLU A 22 -1.89 22.97 19.59
C GLU A 22 -2.22 23.82 18.35
N VAL A 23 -1.87 23.33 17.16
CA VAL A 23 -2.17 23.99 15.88
C VAL A 23 -3.70 24.04 15.63
N ILE A 24 -4.39 23.01 16.02
CA ILE A 24 -5.85 22.95 15.90
C ILE A 24 -6.51 23.99 16.82
N GLU A 25 -6.04 24.09 18.06
CA GLU A 25 -6.56 25.08 19.01
C GLU A 25 -6.32 26.54 18.53
N GLU A 26 -5.18 26.79 17.88
CA GLU A 26 -4.93 28.10 17.26
C GLU A 26 -5.83 28.33 16.04
N ALA A 27 -6.03 27.32 15.20
CA ALA A 27 -6.89 27.41 14.05
C ALA A 27 -8.36 27.63 14.44
N GLU A 28 -8.85 27.00 15.50
CA GLU A 28 -10.21 27.21 16.04
C GLU A 28 -10.44 28.67 16.41
N LYS A 29 -9.44 29.36 16.97
CA LYS A 29 -9.53 30.80 17.31
C LYS A 29 -9.55 31.72 16.08
N LEU A 30 -9.00 31.24 14.97
CA LEU A 30 -8.92 32.00 13.70
C LEU A 30 -10.12 31.72 12.77
N ALA A 31 -10.87 30.65 13.02
CA ALA A 31 -11.98 30.24 12.18
C ALA A 31 -13.17 31.20 12.26
N SER A 32 -13.39 31.97 11.21
CA SER A 32 -14.47 32.96 11.11
C SER A 32 -15.76 32.41 10.50
N SER A 33 -15.68 31.35 9.65
CA SER A 33 -16.84 30.74 9.00
C SER A 33 -17.20 29.37 9.58
N ASN A 34 -18.45 28.94 9.37
CA ASN A 34 -18.89 27.61 9.80
C ASN A 34 -18.16 26.50 9.03
N GLU A 35 -17.88 26.71 7.74
CA GLU A 35 -17.14 25.75 6.90
C GLU A 35 -15.74 25.52 7.46
N MET A 36 -15.05 26.58 7.86
CA MET A 36 -13.73 26.51 8.49
C MET A 36 -13.78 25.72 9.80
N LYS A 37 -14.75 26.02 10.67
CA LYS A 37 -14.96 25.31 11.93
C LYS A 37 -15.22 23.84 11.72
N MET A 38 -16.04 23.47 10.74
CA MET A 38 -16.33 22.09 10.40
C MET A 38 -15.10 21.38 9.84
N ALA A 39 -14.31 22.02 8.99
CA ALA A 39 -13.08 21.44 8.47
C ALA A 39 -12.05 21.16 9.58
N ILE A 40 -11.85 22.14 10.47
CA ILE A 40 -10.95 21.99 11.62
C ILE A 40 -11.43 20.88 12.57
N ALA A 41 -12.74 20.81 12.86
CA ALA A 41 -13.30 19.76 13.70
C ALA A 41 -13.05 18.36 13.12
N ARG A 42 -13.14 18.19 11.80
CA ARG A 42 -12.83 16.90 11.13
C ARG A 42 -11.36 16.53 11.23
N VAL A 43 -10.45 17.49 11.08
CA VAL A 43 -9.02 17.23 11.25
C VAL A 43 -8.71 16.84 12.69
N LYS A 44 -9.35 17.49 13.66
CA LYS A 44 -9.24 17.18 15.08
C LYS A 44 -9.70 15.77 15.41
N GLU A 45 -10.90 15.40 14.97
CA GLU A 45 -11.47 14.05 15.17
C GLU A 45 -10.55 12.96 14.58
N MET A 46 -10.03 13.20 13.39
CA MET A 46 -9.10 12.29 12.74
C MET A 46 -7.79 12.16 13.53
N TYR A 47 -7.21 13.28 13.97
CA TYR A 47 -5.98 13.29 14.76
C TYR A 47 -6.16 12.54 16.08
N GLU A 48 -7.23 12.81 16.84
CA GLU A 48 -7.56 12.14 18.08
C GLU A 48 -7.75 10.62 17.88
N THR A 49 -8.39 10.23 16.78
CA THR A 49 -8.55 8.80 16.43
C THR A 49 -7.20 8.13 16.20
N ILE A 50 -6.31 8.77 15.44
CA ILE A 50 -4.99 8.24 15.12
C ILE A 50 -4.12 8.19 16.39
N GLU A 51 -4.22 9.19 17.26
CA GLU A 51 -3.53 9.21 18.54
C GLU A 51 -3.98 8.04 19.45
N THR A 52 -5.30 7.79 19.51
CA THR A 52 -5.88 6.63 20.23
C THR A 52 -5.35 5.29 19.69
N LEU A 53 -5.04 5.21 18.39
CA LEU A 53 -4.43 4.04 17.76
C LEU A 53 -2.92 3.93 18.04
N GLY A 54 -2.30 4.89 18.73
CA GLY A 54 -0.88 4.88 19.07
C GLY A 54 0.05 5.45 17.98
N TYR A 55 -0.49 6.11 16.94
CA TYR A 55 0.28 6.66 15.83
C TYR A 55 0.48 8.18 15.89
N GLY A 56 0.07 8.86 16.95
CA GLY A 56 0.15 10.33 17.06
C GLY A 56 1.57 10.89 16.86
N SER A 57 2.60 10.18 17.32
CA SER A 57 4.01 10.60 17.14
C SER A 57 4.51 10.58 15.69
N TYR A 58 3.77 9.95 14.78
CA TYR A 58 4.11 9.87 13.36
C TYR A 58 3.37 10.90 12.52
N ILE A 59 2.51 11.72 13.11
CA ILE A 59 1.64 12.64 12.39
C ILE A 59 1.89 14.06 12.81
N SER A 60 1.92 14.94 11.82
CA SER A 60 1.89 16.40 12.00
C SER A 60 0.74 16.97 11.19
N ILE A 61 0.12 18.01 11.75
CA ILE A 61 -0.96 18.76 11.10
C ILE A 61 -0.32 19.92 10.34
N ASP A 62 -0.68 20.08 9.08
CA ASP A 62 -0.27 21.20 8.24
C ASP A 62 -1.52 21.83 7.61
N LEU A 63 -1.96 22.95 8.17
CA LEU A 63 -3.13 23.68 7.65
C LEU A 63 -2.78 24.62 6.49
N GLY A 64 -1.49 24.77 6.18
CA GLY A 64 -1.01 25.49 5.00
C GLY A 64 -0.87 24.61 3.76
N MET A 65 -1.11 23.30 3.89
CA MET A 65 -0.97 22.35 2.79
C MET A 65 -2.02 22.59 1.71
N ILE A 66 -1.57 22.81 0.48
CA ILE A 66 -2.41 22.95 -0.70
C ILE A 66 -2.09 21.82 -1.67
N GLN A 67 -3.13 21.21 -2.24
CA GLN A 67 -3.01 20.25 -3.33
C GLN A 67 -3.42 20.91 -4.64
N HIS A 68 -2.70 20.57 -5.71
CA HIS A 68 -3.00 21.07 -7.05
C HIS A 68 -4.16 20.36 -7.76
N LEU A 69 -4.72 19.31 -7.14
CA LEU A 69 -5.78 18.51 -7.72
C LEU A 69 -7.11 18.90 -7.08
N ASP A 70 -7.99 19.49 -7.88
CA ASP A 70 -9.25 20.07 -7.44
C ASP A 70 -10.35 19.04 -7.09
N TYR A 71 -10.05 17.74 -7.14
CA TYR A 71 -11.07 16.72 -6.86
C TYR A 71 -11.17 16.31 -5.38
N TYR A 72 -10.24 16.76 -4.52
CA TYR A 72 -10.32 16.45 -3.09
C TYR A 72 -11.43 17.27 -2.42
N THR A 73 -12.28 16.57 -1.66
CA THR A 73 -13.42 17.15 -0.94
C THR A 73 -13.26 17.11 0.58
N GLY A 74 -12.14 16.59 1.06
CA GLY A 74 -11.88 16.41 2.48
C GLY A 74 -10.41 16.49 2.84
N VAL A 75 -10.03 15.74 3.87
CA VAL A 75 -8.65 15.71 4.35
C VAL A 75 -7.72 15.18 3.26
N ILE A 76 -6.61 15.88 3.10
CA ILE A 76 -5.47 15.47 2.27
C ILE A 76 -4.31 15.08 3.18
N PHE A 77 -3.45 14.19 2.72
CA PHE A 77 -2.27 13.78 3.48
C PHE A 77 -1.07 13.54 2.58
N LYS A 78 0.11 13.71 3.16
CA LYS A 78 1.40 13.38 2.56
C LYS A 78 2.24 12.62 3.57
N GLY A 79 3.02 11.65 3.08
CA GLY A 79 3.97 10.93 3.92
C GLY A 79 5.38 11.13 3.43
N TYR A 80 6.30 11.20 4.39
CA TYR A 80 7.71 11.44 4.17
C TYR A 80 8.54 10.40 4.90
N ILE A 81 9.73 10.11 4.37
CA ILE A 81 10.78 9.39 5.10
C ILE A 81 11.83 10.40 5.50
N TYR A 82 12.29 10.31 6.74
CA TYR A 82 13.18 11.29 7.36
C TYR A 82 14.44 11.54 6.55
N GLU A 83 15.06 10.49 6.02
CA GLU A 83 16.34 10.56 5.32
C GLU A 83 16.24 11.17 3.91
N ILE A 84 15.07 11.13 3.28
CA ILE A 84 14.92 11.56 1.88
C ILE A 84 14.41 13.00 1.81
N GLY A 85 13.55 13.41 2.74
CA GLY A 85 12.93 14.73 2.71
C GLY A 85 11.95 14.97 1.54
N GLU A 86 11.73 13.96 0.70
CA GLU A 86 10.77 14.00 -0.40
C GLU A 86 9.50 13.21 -0.06
N GLU A 87 8.39 13.59 -0.67
CA GLU A 87 7.10 12.92 -0.53
C GLU A 87 7.19 11.49 -1.09
N ILE A 88 6.82 10.50 -0.27
CA ILE A 88 6.77 9.09 -0.70
C ILE A 88 5.34 8.58 -0.92
N VAL A 89 4.38 9.21 -0.27
CA VAL A 89 2.96 8.91 -0.41
C VAL A 89 2.16 10.20 -0.30
N SER A 90 1.14 10.33 -1.11
CA SER A 90 0.14 11.39 -0.99
C SER A 90 -1.25 10.87 -1.31
N GLY A 91 -2.25 11.51 -0.76
CA GLY A 91 -3.62 11.11 -0.96
C GLY A 91 -4.61 12.03 -0.27
N GLY A 92 -5.87 11.62 -0.30
CA GLY A 92 -6.93 12.37 0.35
C GLY A 92 -8.31 11.77 0.08
N ARG A 93 -9.32 12.41 0.66
CA ARG A 93 -10.73 12.09 0.48
C ARG A 93 -11.30 12.82 -0.73
N TYR A 94 -12.04 12.09 -1.56
CA TYR A 94 -12.73 12.63 -2.73
C TYR A 94 -14.11 11.97 -2.88
N ASP A 95 -15.17 12.73 -2.65
CA ASP A 95 -16.54 12.20 -2.64
C ASP A 95 -17.27 12.42 -3.97
N GLU A 96 -16.80 13.37 -4.79
CA GLU A 96 -17.49 13.77 -6.02
C GLU A 96 -16.93 13.09 -7.28
N LEU A 97 -15.67 12.66 -7.24
CA LEU A 97 -15.00 12.12 -8.42
C LEU A 97 -15.71 10.87 -8.98
N ILE A 98 -16.15 9.98 -8.11
CA ILE A 98 -16.83 8.74 -8.51
C ILE A 98 -18.20 9.05 -9.09
N GLY A 99 -18.88 10.09 -8.61
CA GLY A 99 -20.17 10.56 -9.13
C GLY A 99 -20.15 10.93 -10.61
N ASN A 100 -19.00 11.33 -11.16
CA ASN A 100 -18.84 11.57 -12.58
C ASN A 100 -18.95 10.31 -13.45
N PHE A 101 -18.84 9.13 -12.83
CA PHE A 101 -18.89 7.82 -13.49
C PHE A 101 -20.11 6.98 -13.10
N GLY A 102 -20.98 7.47 -12.20
CA GLY A 102 -22.15 6.73 -11.72
C GLY A 102 -22.73 7.30 -10.44
N GLU A 103 -22.85 6.48 -9.40
CA GLU A 103 -23.38 6.88 -8.11
C GLU A 103 -22.36 7.69 -7.31
N MET A 104 -22.85 8.70 -6.59
CA MET A 104 -22.04 9.47 -5.63
C MET A 104 -21.62 8.58 -4.46
N LEU A 105 -20.35 8.27 -4.39
CA LEU A 105 -19.78 7.44 -3.32
C LEU A 105 -18.57 8.15 -2.69
N PRO A 106 -18.53 8.25 -1.35
CA PRO A 106 -17.35 8.76 -0.68
C PRO A 106 -16.16 7.81 -0.91
N ALA A 107 -15.02 8.38 -1.23
CA ALA A 107 -13.81 7.64 -1.49
C ALA A 107 -12.58 8.29 -0.85
N VAL A 108 -11.61 7.46 -0.53
CA VAL A 108 -10.27 7.86 -0.15
C VAL A 108 -9.26 7.06 -0.97
N GLY A 109 -8.20 7.71 -1.40
CA GLY A 109 -7.17 7.06 -2.16
C GLY A 109 -5.79 7.62 -1.86
N LEU A 110 -4.77 6.88 -2.27
CA LEU A 110 -3.38 7.29 -2.13
C LEU A 110 -2.56 6.88 -3.35
N ALA A 111 -1.53 7.66 -3.63
CA ALA A 111 -0.48 7.35 -4.60
C ALA A 111 0.84 7.15 -3.85
N VAL A 112 1.61 6.15 -4.28
CA VAL A 112 2.92 5.82 -3.69
C VAL A 112 4.02 6.07 -4.70
N GLN A 113 5.05 6.81 -4.30
CA GLN A 113 6.24 7.11 -5.09
C GLN A 113 7.25 5.96 -4.96
N VAL A 114 7.09 4.92 -5.77
CA VAL A 114 7.90 3.69 -5.68
C VAL A 114 9.40 3.98 -5.79
N ASN A 115 9.80 4.91 -6.67
CA ASN A 115 11.20 5.27 -6.85
C ASN A 115 11.82 5.87 -5.58
N GLN A 116 11.06 6.66 -4.82
CA GLN A 116 11.52 7.26 -3.58
C GLN A 116 11.66 6.20 -2.47
N ILE A 117 10.76 5.22 -2.44
CA ILE A 117 10.87 4.09 -1.50
C ILE A 117 12.13 3.28 -1.82
N VAL A 118 12.39 2.98 -3.10
CA VAL A 118 13.61 2.25 -3.50
C VAL A 118 14.87 3.01 -3.09
N LYS A 119 14.89 4.34 -3.30
CA LYS A 119 16.00 5.20 -2.89
C LYS A 119 16.20 5.15 -1.37
N ALA A 120 15.11 5.26 -0.57
CA ALA A 120 15.18 5.16 0.89
C ALA A 120 15.80 3.84 1.35
N LEU A 121 15.35 2.73 0.80
CA LEU A 121 15.87 1.41 1.14
C LEU A 121 17.36 1.25 0.79
N GLN A 122 17.81 1.88 -0.29
CA GLN A 122 19.23 1.90 -0.68
C GLN A 122 20.08 2.73 0.28
N GLU A 123 19.59 3.88 0.75
CA GLU A 123 20.30 4.76 1.68
C GLU A 123 20.40 4.14 3.08
N GLN A 124 19.39 3.39 3.52
CA GLN A 124 19.41 2.68 4.80
C GLN A 124 20.40 1.51 4.82
N GLN A 125 21.07 1.19 3.70
CA GLN A 125 22.02 0.07 3.57
C GLN A 125 21.45 -1.25 4.10
N GLU A 126 20.16 -1.37 4.23
CA GLU A 126 19.54 -2.65 4.46
C GLU A 126 19.99 -3.57 3.33
N PRO A 127 20.65 -4.70 3.63
CA PRO A 127 21.03 -5.62 2.59
C PRO A 127 19.75 -6.02 1.88
N TYR A 128 19.55 -5.49 0.67
CA TYR A 128 18.50 -5.96 -0.20
C TYR A 128 18.87 -7.39 -0.59
N GLU A 129 18.65 -8.31 0.32
CA GLU A 129 18.49 -9.69 -0.06
C GLU A 129 17.32 -9.70 -1.01
N ARG A 130 17.62 -9.82 -2.31
CA ARG A 130 16.58 -10.20 -3.26
C ARG A 130 15.93 -11.41 -2.65
N ASN A 131 14.72 -11.25 -2.12
CA ASN A 131 13.93 -12.36 -1.64
C ASN A 131 13.83 -13.32 -2.81
N GLN A 132 14.77 -14.28 -2.84
CA GLN A 132 14.86 -15.25 -3.92
C GLN A 132 13.52 -15.96 -3.92
N ILE A 133 12.90 -16.06 -5.07
CA ILE A 133 11.66 -16.83 -5.19
C ILE A 133 12.02 -18.28 -4.90
N ASP A 134 11.42 -18.86 -3.89
CA ASP A 134 11.65 -20.26 -3.53
C ASP A 134 10.86 -21.19 -4.44
N ILE A 135 9.63 -20.79 -4.77
CA ILE A 135 8.65 -21.65 -5.45
C ILE A 135 7.85 -20.84 -6.46
N VAL A 136 7.68 -21.38 -7.67
CA VAL A 136 6.69 -20.88 -8.63
C VAL A 136 5.54 -21.87 -8.74
N ILE A 137 4.32 -21.38 -8.59
CA ILE A 137 3.11 -22.18 -8.71
C ILE A 137 2.55 -21.98 -10.12
N HIS A 138 2.56 -23.05 -10.92
CA HIS A 138 1.87 -23.11 -12.20
C HIS A 138 0.44 -23.61 -12.01
N TYR A 139 -0.51 -23.01 -12.72
CA TYR A 139 -1.94 -23.33 -12.58
C TYR A 139 -2.68 -23.06 -13.89
N GLU A 140 -3.76 -23.76 -14.11
CA GLU A 140 -4.74 -23.42 -15.13
C GLU A 140 -5.63 -22.26 -14.64
N LEU A 141 -6.11 -21.41 -15.55
CA LEU A 141 -6.83 -20.18 -15.19
C LEU A 141 -8.06 -20.42 -14.30
N ASN A 142 -8.76 -21.55 -14.50
CA ASN A 142 -9.88 -21.98 -13.66
C ASN A 142 -9.47 -22.43 -12.25
N ARG A 143 -8.17 -22.56 -11.98
CA ARG A 143 -7.59 -22.97 -10.70
C ARG A 143 -6.87 -21.83 -9.94
N LEU A 144 -7.08 -20.59 -10.36
CA LEU A 144 -6.44 -19.42 -9.74
C LEU A 144 -6.72 -19.33 -8.23
N ALA A 145 -7.95 -19.63 -7.81
CA ALA A 145 -8.33 -19.55 -6.39
C ALA A 145 -7.57 -20.54 -5.51
N GLU A 146 -7.36 -21.77 -6.01
CA GLU A 146 -6.61 -22.82 -5.31
C GLU A 146 -5.10 -22.51 -5.31
N ALA A 147 -4.57 -22.06 -6.44
CA ALA A 147 -3.19 -21.63 -6.54
C ALA A 147 -2.89 -20.46 -5.57
N GLU A 148 -3.82 -19.54 -5.43
CA GLU A 148 -3.72 -18.42 -4.49
C GLU A 148 -3.77 -18.90 -3.03
N ARG A 149 -4.64 -19.86 -2.70
CA ARG A 149 -4.67 -20.47 -1.37
C ARG A 149 -3.35 -21.17 -1.05
N LEU A 150 -2.81 -21.94 -2.00
CA LEU A 150 -1.52 -22.60 -1.84
C LEU A 150 -0.39 -21.58 -1.63
N ARG A 151 -0.35 -20.52 -2.44
CA ARG A 151 0.62 -19.43 -2.27
C ARG A 151 0.57 -18.85 -0.85
N ASN A 152 -0.63 -18.57 -0.35
CA ASN A 152 -0.81 -17.98 0.97
C ASN A 152 -0.40 -18.95 2.09
N LEU A 153 -0.61 -20.25 1.94
CA LEU A 153 -0.12 -21.25 2.88
C LEU A 153 1.40 -21.31 2.90
N LEU A 154 2.04 -21.37 1.72
CA LEU A 154 3.51 -21.38 1.60
C LEU A 154 4.15 -20.14 2.21
N ARG A 155 3.54 -18.97 2.01
CA ARG A 155 4.01 -17.72 2.60
C ARG A 155 3.89 -17.70 4.13
N LYS A 156 2.84 -18.30 4.70
CA LYS A 156 2.73 -18.47 6.16
C LYS A 156 3.83 -19.38 6.71
N ASP A 157 4.31 -20.33 5.93
CA ASP A 157 5.43 -21.21 6.26
C ASP A 157 6.80 -20.58 5.95
N GLY A 158 6.85 -19.27 5.64
CA GLY A 158 8.08 -18.51 5.40
C GLY A 158 8.67 -18.70 4.01
N LYS A 159 7.97 -19.33 3.05
CA LYS A 159 8.43 -19.52 1.68
C LYS A 159 8.01 -18.35 0.79
N ASN A 160 8.94 -17.83 -0.03
CA ASN A 160 8.61 -16.85 -1.04
C ASN A 160 8.01 -17.53 -2.28
N ALA A 161 6.69 -17.66 -2.30
CA ALA A 161 5.95 -18.32 -3.36
C ALA A 161 5.28 -17.34 -4.31
N TRP A 162 5.43 -17.56 -5.62
CA TRP A 162 4.87 -16.74 -6.68
C TRP A 162 3.95 -17.56 -7.59
N LEU A 163 2.90 -16.92 -8.11
CA LEU A 163 2.06 -17.50 -9.15
C LEU A 163 2.73 -17.30 -10.50
N SER A 164 2.69 -18.35 -11.34
CA SER A 164 3.17 -18.25 -12.72
C SER A 164 2.29 -17.32 -13.55
N LEU A 165 2.90 -16.49 -14.37
CA LEU A 165 2.21 -15.64 -15.35
C LEU A 165 2.08 -16.33 -16.72
N PHE A 166 2.57 -17.55 -16.86
CA PHE A 166 2.61 -18.27 -18.12
C PHE A 166 1.45 -19.25 -18.22
N SER A 167 0.87 -19.35 -19.42
CA SER A 167 -0.24 -20.26 -19.71
C SER A 167 0.18 -21.72 -19.86
N ASN A 168 1.47 -21.99 -20.07
CA ASN A 168 1.97 -23.36 -20.20
C ASN A 168 3.11 -23.64 -19.21
N LEU A 169 3.22 -24.89 -18.79
CA LEU A 169 4.19 -25.34 -17.80
C LEU A 169 5.64 -25.23 -18.31
N SER A 170 5.88 -25.40 -19.61
CA SER A 170 7.21 -25.30 -20.20
C SER A 170 7.83 -23.91 -20.02
N ASP A 171 7.03 -22.84 -20.23
CA ASP A 171 7.49 -21.46 -20.03
C ASP A 171 7.71 -21.15 -18.56
N THR A 172 6.88 -21.72 -17.67
CA THR A 172 7.10 -21.65 -16.23
C THR A 172 8.43 -22.28 -15.84
N PHE A 173 8.78 -23.44 -16.38
CA PHE A 173 10.06 -24.10 -16.16
C PHE A 173 11.24 -23.26 -16.68
N GLN A 174 11.11 -22.66 -17.88
CA GLN A 174 12.16 -21.77 -18.43
C GLN A 174 12.36 -20.54 -17.54
N PHE A 175 11.28 -19.92 -17.07
CA PHE A 175 11.33 -18.79 -16.15
C PHE A 175 12.02 -19.18 -14.85
N ALA A 176 11.60 -20.28 -14.22
CA ALA A 176 12.18 -20.74 -12.97
C ALA A 176 13.69 -21.00 -13.12
N ARG A 177 14.11 -21.68 -14.21
CA ARG A 177 15.51 -21.94 -14.50
C ARG A 177 16.32 -20.63 -14.68
N LYS A 178 15.81 -19.70 -15.48
CA LYS A 178 16.48 -18.40 -15.73
C LYS A 178 16.69 -17.61 -14.43
N ASN A 179 15.76 -17.73 -13.50
CA ASN A 179 15.80 -17.02 -12.22
C ASN A 179 16.37 -17.86 -11.07
N LYS A 180 16.96 -19.02 -11.37
CA LYS A 180 17.58 -19.95 -10.39
C LYS A 180 16.61 -20.43 -9.30
N ILE A 181 15.34 -20.58 -9.66
CA ILE A 181 14.30 -21.11 -8.78
C ILE A 181 14.31 -22.64 -8.91
N GLY A 182 14.54 -23.31 -7.80
CA GLY A 182 14.71 -24.78 -7.79
C GLY A 182 13.42 -25.56 -7.78
N THR A 183 12.27 -24.94 -7.46
CA THR A 183 11.00 -25.64 -7.26
C THR A 183 9.87 -25.01 -8.06
N VAL A 184 9.14 -25.85 -8.78
CA VAL A 184 7.87 -25.49 -9.44
C VAL A 184 6.79 -26.42 -8.92
N VAL A 185 5.64 -25.88 -8.55
CA VAL A 185 4.45 -26.65 -8.18
C VAL A 185 3.38 -26.42 -9.22
N GLU A 186 2.86 -27.50 -9.80
CA GLU A 186 1.73 -27.46 -10.71
C GLU A 186 0.44 -27.82 -9.98
N ALA A 187 -0.51 -26.89 -9.96
CA ALA A 187 -1.84 -27.10 -9.39
C ALA A 187 -2.77 -27.68 -10.46
N LYS A 188 -2.99 -29.00 -10.41
CA LYS A 188 -3.94 -29.74 -11.26
C LYS A 188 -5.31 -29.88 -10.59
N ASN A 189 -6.29 -30.42 -11.32
CA ASN A 189 -7.69 -30.47 -10.86
C ASN A 189 -7.88 -31.14 -9.49
N GLU A 190 -7.18 -32.22 -9.19
CA GLU A 190 -7.36 -32.97 -7.95
C GLU A 190 -6.08 -33.14 -7.15
N TYR A 191 -4.94 -32.77 -7.70
CA TYR A 191 -3.65 -32.98 -7.06
C TYR A 191 -2.63 -31.89 -7.40
N LEU A 192 -1.60 -31.83 -6.57
CA LEU A 192 -0.43 -30.96 -6.74
C LEU A 192 0.76 -31.81 -7.18
N VAL A 193 1.53 -31.33 -8.15
CA VAL A 193 2.76 -31.95 -8.59
C VAL A 193 3.93 -31.03 -8.30
N GLU A 194 4.86 -31.48 -7.48
CA GLU A 194 6.09 -30.76 -7.19
C GLU A 194 7.20 -31.23 -8.11
N TYR A 195 7.79 -30.29 -8.85
CA TYR A 195 8.96 -30.49 -9.69
C TYR A 195 10.17 -29.82 -9.06
N VAL A 196 11.27 -30.53 -8.97
CA VAL A 196 12.53 -30.00 -8.50
C VAL A 196 13.57 -30.06 -9.60
N TRP A 197 14.38 -28.99 -9.69
CA TRP A 197 15.46 -28.91 -10.65
C TRP A 197 16.69 -29.71 -10.18
N ASN A 198 17.04 -30.75 -10.96
CA ASN A 198 18.27 -31.52 -10.81
C ASN A 198 18.80 -31.87 -12.22
N GLU A 199 19.53 -30.92 -12.86
CA GLU A 199 19.95 -30.95 -14.27
C GLU A 199 18.78 -31.01 -15.26
N LYS A 200 17.63 -31.51 -14.84
CA LYS A 200 16.31 -31.51 -15.49
C LYS A 200 15.21 -31.38 -14.45
N TRP A 201 14.01 -31.04 -14.89
CA TRP A 201 12.85 -31.03 -13.99
C TRP A 201 12.40 -32.46 -13.70
N VAL A 202 12.38 -32.82 -12.43
CA VAL A 202 12.00 -34.17 -11.96
C VAL A 202 10.82 -34.02 -11.02
N VAL A 203 9.80 -34.86 -11.21
CA VAL A 203 8.70 -34.97 -10.25
C VAL A 203 9.25 -35.52 -8.94
N GLN A 204 9.11 -34.75 -7.88
CA GLN A 204 9.54 -35.15 -6.55
C GLN A 204 8.38 -35.68 -5.72
N LYS A 205 7.21 -35.07 -5.86
CA LYS A 205 6.03 -35.42 -5.07
C LYS A 205 4.74 -35.16 -5.84
N GLU A 206 3.78 -36.06 -5.64
CA GLU A 206 2.39 -35.87 -6.05
C GLU A 206 1.48 -36.08 -4.84
N GLY A 207 0.40 -35.30 -4.73
CA GLY A 207 -0.54 -35.40 -3.62
C GLY A 207 -1.84 -34.67 -3.89
N GLU A 208 -2.90 -35.05 -3.18
CA GLU A 208 -4.21 -34.41 -3.33
C GLU A 208 -4.17 -32.92 -2.98
N ALA A 209 -4.82 -32.10 -3.80
CA ALA A 209 -4.90 -30.65 -3.61
C ALA A 209 -5.69 -30.24 -2.35
N SER A 210 -6.54 -31.12 -1.85
CA SER A 210 -7.32 -30.96 -0.62
C SER A 210 -6.54 -31.26 0.66
N CYS A 211 -5.36 -31.87 0.55
CA CYS A 211 -4.56 -32.27 1.69
C CYS A 211 -3.79 -31.08 2.27
N VAL A 212 -4.25 -30.57 3.42
CA VAL A 212 -3.62 -29.49 4.22
C VAL A 212 -2.15 -29.82 4.62
N THR A 213 -1.71 -31.05 4.35
CA THR A 213 -0.38 -31.59 4.72
C THR A 213 0.58 -31.76 3.55
N PHE A 214 0.39 -31.07 2.43
CA PHE A 214 1.39 -31.05 1.36
C PHE A 214 2.63 -30.24 1.82
N LYS A 215 3.48 -30.86 2.62
CA LYS A 215 4.74 -30.26 3.05
C LYS A 215 5.74 -30.36 1.91
N LEU A 216 6.03 -29.23 1.29
CA LEU A 216 7.20 -29.08 0.42
C LEU A 216 8.45 -29.18 1.31
N ARG A 217 9.46 -29.89 0.86
CA ARG A 217 10.76 -30.01 1.57
C ARG A 217 11.64 -28.82 1.32
#